data_596ecb704e403af8d285956f44752eb8
#
_entry.id   596ecb704e403af8d285956f44752eb8
#
_cell.length_a   1.000
_cell.length_b   1.000
_cell.length_c   1.000
_cell.angle_alpha   90.00
_cell.angle_beta   90.00
_cell.angle_gamma   90.00
#
_symmetry.space_group_name_H-M   'P 1'
#
loop_
_entity.id
_entity.type
_entity.pdbx_description
1 polymer ?
#
loop_
_entity_poly.entity_id
_entity_poly.type
_entity_poly.pdbx_seq_one_letter_code
_entity_poly.pdbx_strand_id
1 'polypeptide(L)'
;MYLLGYDIGSSSVKASLVNVITGKCVSSAFFPKTEAKIMAVQPGWAEQDPQNWWDNLKLATQAVMAESSAKADEVDAIGISYQMHGLVCVDKNQQV
;
A
#
# COMPACT_ATOMS: atom_id res chain seq x y z
N MET A 1 -13.02 -6.38 -14.30
CA MET A 1 -12.55 -7.77 -14.35
C MET A 1 -11.52 -8.06 -13.29
N TYR A 2 -10.95 -7.04 -12.70
CA TYR A 2 -9.96 -7.20 -11.64
C TYR A 2 -10.36 -6.44 -10.39
N LEU A 3 -9.93 -6.97 -9.25
CA LEU A 3 -9.99 -6.28 -7.96
C LEU A 3 -8.55 -6.00 -7.51
N LEU A 4 -8.30 -4.81 -6.99
CA LEU A 4 -7.00 -4.41 -6.47
C LEU A 4 -7.08 -4.31 -4.96
N GLY A 5 -6.29 -5.11 -4.28
CA GLY A 5 -6.22 -5.11 -2.82
C GLY A 5 -4.92 -4.52 -2.33
N TYR A 6 -5.00 -3.71 -1.27
CA TYR A 6 -3.83 -3.15 -0.60
C TYR A 6 -3.79 -3.61 0.86
N ASP A 7 -2.60 -3.89 1.32
CA ASP A 7 -2.30 -4.06 2.74
C ASP A 7 -1.24 -3.03 3.12
N ILE A 8 -1.65 -2.01 3.86
CA ILE A 8 -0.77 -0.92 4.30
C ILE A 8 -0.26 -1.26 5.69
N GLY A 9 0.80 -2.06 5.73
CA GLY A 9 1.41 -2.51 6.96
C GLY A 9 2.50 -1.57 7.48
N SER A 10 3.01 -1.87 8.66
CA SER A 10 4.11 -1.12 9.25
C SER A 10 5.47 -1.42 8.60
N SER A 11 5.63 -2.62 8.05
CA SER A 11 6.89 -3.04 7.41
C SER A 11 6.92 -2.74 5.91
N SER A 12 5.78 -2.81 5.26
CA SER A 12 5.67 -2.62 3.81
C SER A 12 4.23 -2.37 3.40
N VAL A 13 4.07 -1.90 2.18
CA VAL A 13 2.76 -1.81 1.51
C VAL A 13 2.73 -2.88 0.44
N LYS A 14 1.73 -3.76 0.49
CA LYS A 14 1.52 -4.82 -0.48
C LYS A 14 0.31 -4.48 -1.36
N ALA A 15 0.44 -4.73 -2.67
CA ALA A 15 -0.66 -4.69 -3.61
C ALA A 15 -0.86 -6.07 -4.23
N SER A 16 -2.11 -6.45 -4.43
CA SER A 16 -2.48 -7.72 -5.07
C SER A 16 -3.60 -7.49 -6.06
N LEU A 17 -3.44 -8.02 -7.25
CA LEU A 17 -4.45 -7.94 -8.31
C LEU A 17 -5.12 -9.29 -8.47
N VAL A 18 -6.43 -9.34 -8.34
CA VAL A 18 -7.22 -10.57 -8.36
C VAL A 18 -8.17 -10.54 -9.55
N ASN A 19 -8.20 -11.63 -10.29
CA ASN A 19 -9.18 -11.81 -11.38
C ASN A 19 -10.54 -12.17 -10.77
N VAL A 20 -11.58 -11.38 -11.08
CA VAL A 20 -12.91 -11.55 -10.52
C VAL A 20 -13.54 -12.90 -10.90
N ILE A 21 -13.30 -13.35 -12.12
CA ILE A 21 -13.93 -14.57 -12.65
C ILE A 21 -13.30 -15.83 -12.06
N THR A 22 -11.98 -15.87 -11.98
CA THR A 22 -11.25 -17.06 -11.49
C THR A 22 -11.01 -17.05 -9.99
N GLY A 23 -11.07 -15.88 -9.35
CA GLY A 23 -10.71 -15.70 -7.95
C GLY A 23 -9.21 -15.82 -7.67
N LYS A 24 -8.38 -15.86 -8.71
CA LYS A 24 -6.94 -16.05 -8.55
C LYS A 24 -6.21 -14.73 -8.48
N CYS A 25 -5.18 -14.67 -7.62
CA CYS A 25 -4.23 -13.57 -7.60
C CYS A 25 -3.37 -13.64 -8.86
N VAL A 26 -3.45 -12.61 -9.69
CA VAL A 26 -2.75 -12.54 -10.96
C VAL A 26 -1.33 -12.01 -10.79
N SER A 27 -1.18 -11.01 -9.92
CA SER A 27 0.11 -10.43 -9.60
C SER A 27 0.09 -9.84 -8.21
N SER A 28 1.26 -9.74 -7.60
CA SER A 28 1.42 -9.20 -6.24
C SER A 28 2.80 -8.56 -6.13
N ALA A 29 2.88 -7.45 -5.42
CA ALA A 29 4.16 -6.78 -5.15
C ALA A 29 4.09 -6.06 -3.81
N PHE A 30 5.24 -5.86 -3.19
CA PHE A 30 5.33 -5.10 -1.95
C PHE A 30 6.56 -4.19 -1.97
N PHE A 31 6.46 -3.07 -1.31
CA PHE A 31 7.54 -2.10 -1.16
C PHE A 31 7.48 -1.48 0.24
N PRO A 32 8.61 -1.11 0.83
CA PRO A 32 9.96 -1.32 0.31
C PRO A 32 10.36 -2.80 0.38
N LYS A 33 11.42 -3.20 -0.30
CA LYS A 33 11.92 -4.59 -0.30
C LYS A 33 12.62 -4.96 0.99
N THR A 34 13.12 -3.97 1.70
CA THR A 34 13.59 -4.08 3.08
C THR A 34 12.52 -3.49 3.99
N GLU A 35 12.55 -3.84 5.30
CA GLU A 35 11.58 -3.33 6.24
C GLU A 35 11.55 -1.80 6.28
N ALA A 36 10.35 -1.22 6.29
CA ALA A 36 10.18 0.23 6.34
C ALA A 36 10.77 0.81 7.63
N LYS A 37 11.38 1.98 7.49
CA LYS A 37 12.02 2.65 8.61
C LYS A 37 11.00 3.12 9.65
N ILE A 38 11.29 2.85 10.90
CA ILE A 38 10.56 3.38 12.05
C ILE A 38 11.47 4.39 12.75
N MET A 39 10.95 5.58 13.00
CA MET A 39 11.69 6.64 13.69
C MET A 39 11.29 6.66 15.16
N ALA A 40 12.26 6.66 16.03
CA ALA A 40 12.06 6.82 17.47
C ALA A 40 12.69 8.13 17.91
N VAL A 41 11.90 9.21 17.91
CA VAL A 41 12.37 10.55 18.30
C VAL A 41 12.71 10.59 19.80
N GLN A 42 11.97 9.82 20.61
CA GLN A 42 12.24 9.63 22.03
C GLN A 42 12.14 8.14 22.36
N PRO A 43 12.81 7.67 23.44
CA PRO A 43 12.69 6.28 23.88
C PRO A 43 11.22 5.88 24.09
N GLY A 44 10.83 4.73 23.51
CA GLY A 44 9.47 4.21 23.57
C GLY A 44 8.51 4.78 22.54
N TRP A 45 8.92 5.76 21.75
CA TRP A 45 8.12 6.29 20.65
C TRP A 45 8.44 5.54 19.35
N ALA A 46 7.43 5.43 18.49
CA ALA A 46 7.60 4.84 17.16
C ALA A 46 6.79 5.64 16.17
N GLU A 47 7.44 6.14 15.13
CA GLU A 47 6.83 6.97 14.11
C GLU A 47 7.24 6.49 12.72
N GLN A 48 6.36 6.71 11.76
CA GLN A 48 6.63 6.54 10.33
C GLN A 48 6.12 7.75 9.58
N ASP A 49 6.77 8.07 8.47
CA ASP A 49 6.32 9.15 7.59
C ASP A 49 5.18 8.62 6.69
N PRO A 50 3.96 9.16 6.78
CA PRO A 50 2.84 8.72 5.93
C PRO A 50 3.11 8.91 4.44
N GLN A 51 3.96 9.85 4.05
CA GLN A 51 4.34 10.03 2.65
C GLN A 51 5.03 8.77 2.11
N ASN A 52 5.80 8.07 2.93
CA ASN A 52 6.43 6.81 2.52
C ASN A 52 5.39 5.72 2.24
N TRP A 53 4.29 5.67 2.98
CA TRP A 53 3.21 4.72 2.69
C TRP A 53 2.62 5.00 1.30
N TRP A 54 2.37 6.25 0.99
CA TRP A 54 1.84 6.65 -0.30
C TRP A 54 2.80 6.34 -1.44
N ASP A 55 4.08 6.65 -1.27
CA ASP A 55 5.10 6.37 -2.28
C ASP A 55 5.25 4.87 -2.54
N ASN A 56 5.26 4.06 -1.48
CA ASN A 56 5.33 2.61 -1.60
C ASN A 56 4.06 2.01 -2.22
N LEU A 57 2.89 2.57 -1.91
CA LEU A 57 1.63 2.17 -2.53
C LEU A 57 1.67 2.40 -4.04
N LYS A 58 2.17 3.55 -4.48
CA LYS A 58 2.34 3.84 -5.90
C LYS A 58 3.28 2.85 -6.58
N LEU A 59 4.42 2.56 -5.96
CA LEU A 59 5.38 1.60 -6.49
C LEU A 59 4.79 0.20 -6.59
N ALA A 60 4.08 -0.25 -5.56
CA ALA A 60 3.43 -1.56 -5.57
C ALA A 60 2.34 -1.64 -6.65
N THR A 61 1.56 -0.57 -6.83
CA THR A 61 0.54 -0.50 -7.87
C THR A 61 1.16 -0.59 -9.26
N GLN A 62 2.21 0.18 -9.52
CA GLN A 62 2.91 0.13 -10.80
C GLN A 62 3.46 -1.26 -11.10
N ALA A 63 4.02 -1.92 -10.10
CA ALA A 63 4.60 -3.25 -10.26
C ALA A 63 3.52 -4.31 -10.59
N VAL A 64 2.40 -4.34 -9.88
CA VAL A 64 1.34 -5.33 -10.15
C VAL A 64 0.67 -5.08 -11.49
N MET A 65 0.48 -3.82 -11.87
CA MET A 65 -0.13 -3.50 -13.16
C MET A 65 0.81 -3.87 -14.32
N ALA A 66 2.11 -3.61 -14.19
CA ALA A 66 3.09 -3.97 -15.21
C ALA A 66 3.23 -5.49 -15.37
N GLU A 67 3.30 -6.23 -14.26
CA GLU A 67 3.44 -7.69 -14.29
C GLU A 67 2.22 -8.40 -14.87
N SER A 68 1.03 -7.90 -14.55
CA SER A 68 -0.23 -8.52 -15.00
C SER A 68 -0.63 -8.16 -16.42
N SER A 69 -0.06 -7.09 -16.97
CA SER A 69 -0.49 -6.47 -18.23
C SER A 69 -1.95 -5.99 -18.20
N ALA A 70 -2.56 -5.88 -17.02
CA ALA A 70 -3.90 -5.33 -16.86
C ALA A 70 -3.89 -3.81 -17.11
N LYS A 71 -5.02 -3.30 -17.57
CA LYS A 71 -5.22 -1.87 -17.78
C LYS A 71 -5.97 -1.27 -16.59
N ALA A 72 -5.71 0.00 -16.30
CA ALA A 72 -6.33 0.67 -15.17
C ALA A 72 -7.87 0.66 -15.25
N ASP A 73 -8.44 0.78 -16.43
CA ASP A 73 -9.90 0.75 -16.65
C ASP A 73 -10.51 -0.64 -16.47
N GLU A 74 -9.70 -1.68 -16.32
CA GLU A 74 -10.16 -3.03 -16.03
C GLU A 74 -10.25 -3.33 -14.53
N VAL A 75 -9.81 -2.41 -13.68
CA VAL A 75 -9.92 -2.53 -12.22
C VAL A 75 -11.30 -2.02 -11.78
N ASP A 76 -12.13 -2.91 -11.27
CA ASP A 76 -13.52 -2.60 -10.94
C ASP A 76 -13.68 -2.03 -9.54
N ALA A 77 -12.81 -2.45 -8.60
CA ALA A 77 -12.88 -1.99 -7.22
C ALA A 77 -11.53 -2.12 -6.54
N ILE A 78 -11.37 -1.35 -5.46
CA ILE A 78 -10.18 -1.34 -4.60
C ILE A 78 -10.63 -1.64 -3.17
N GLY A 79 -9.93 -2.58 -2.53
CA GLY A 79 -10.07 -2.86 -1.11
C GLY A 79 -8.78 -2.51 -0.37
N ILE A 80 -8.91 -2.02 0.85
CA ILE A 80 -7.76 -1.58 1.65
C ILE A 80 -7.85 -2.17 3.04
N SER A 81 -6.79 -2.84 3.47
CA SER A 81 -6.53 -3.12 4.89
C SER A 81 -5.30 -2.33 5.34
N TYR A 82 -5.21 -2.06 6.63
CA TYR A 82 -4.17 -1.20 7.16
C TYR A 82 -3.88 -1.53 8.62
N GLN A 83 -2.72 -1.06 9.10
CA GLN A 83 -2.34 -1.20 10.50
C GLN A 83 -3.33 -0.44 11.39
N MET A 84 -3.76 -1.10 12.50
CA MET A 84 -4.90 -0.59 13.27
C MET A 84 -4.58 0.45 14.33
N HIS A 85 -3.33 0.63 14.72
CA HIS A 85 -2.95 1.50 15.83
C HIS A 85 -2.15 2.73 15.39
N GLY A 86 -2.18 3.04 14.10
CA GLY A 86 -1.54 4.23 13.57
C GLY A 86 -2.43 5.46 13.68
N LEU A 87 -1.86 6.58 14.13
CA LEU A 87 -2.53 7.88 14.15
C LEU A 87 -1.77 8.83 13.23
N VAL A 88 -2.48 9.46 12.30
CA VAL A 88 -1.94 10.50 11.45
C VAL A 88 -2.74 11.78 11.68
N CYS A 89 -2.04 12.83 12.09
CA CYS A 89 -2.64 14.14 12.28
C CYS A 89 -2.13 15.07 11.18
N VAL A 90 -3.01 15.90 10.68
CA VAL A 90 -2.66 16.94 9.70
C VAL A 90 -3.11 18.31 10.20
N ASP A 91 -2.40 19.34 9.80
CA ASP A 91 -2.78 20.73 10.12
C ASP A 91 -3.86 21.24 9.15
N LYS A 92 -4.25 22.51 9.32
CA LYS A 92 -5.26 23.15 8.47
C LYS A 92 -4.86 23.25 7.00
N ASN A 93 -3.57 23.09 6.68
CA ASN A 93 -3.05 23.06 5.32
C ASN A 93 -2.88 21.63 4.79
N GLN A 94 -3.41 20.63 5.51
CA GLN A 94 -3.31 19.22 5.16
C GLN A 94 -1.86 18.68 5.18
N GLN A 95 -1.02 19.28 6.01
CA GLN A 95 0.36 18.84 6.20
C GLN A 95 0.51 18.03 7.48
N VAL A 96 1.35 16.98 7.41
CA VAL A 96 1.68 16.11 8.54
C VAL A 96 2.65 16.81 9.49
#